data_a2fd64801e068705bf183aaa13240dd6
#
_entry.id   a2fd64801e068705bf183aaa13240dd6
#
_cell.length_a   1.000
_cell.length_b   1.000
_cell.length_c   1.000
_cell.angle_alpha   90.00
_cell.angle_beta   90.00
_cell.angle_gamma   90.00
#
_symmetry.space_group_name_H-M   'P 1'
#
loop_
_entity.id
_entity.type
_entity.pdbx_description
1 polymer ?
#
loop_
_entity_poly.entity_id
_entity_poly.type
_entity_poly.pdbx_seq_one_letter_code
_entity_poly.pdbx_strand_id
1 'polypeptide(L)'
;MKRIYLIIILLLPLMMTVGCREEKSKNKVVASKETYTCPMHPQVMQHEMGTCPVCGMDLVRFEKGDAAGGLQLNERQMTLANVRTITIGDAGDGGGKQLNGRLVANPEQTSFISSRVAGRLDRLFVRQTGEQIKKGQPLYQIYSEQLATLQQEFLLALEQSAQFPDDKTFTQILSAARQKLRLYGQSEGQIRSLQHSRKASPNITFFAPESGTVAELSVTEGQYVAEGSPLLRLEGYQSLWVEADIYASEIGQIKAGQQLRVVIPGWEDQPQMLKVSFINPSLQEGAQLLQMRAELPNPDNQWQPGLQAKVFVAQKSTAKGLSLPPDALIRNGKGAHVWVETKPGHFEPRIVETGLEGTEGIAVSSGLQPGDKVVISGAYLLYSEYLLKKGKDPMAAVHKS
;
A
#
# COMPACT_ATOMS: atom_id res chain seq x y z
N MET A 1 111.85 -31.84 -25.82
CA MET A 1 110.39 -32.06 -26.18
C MET A 1 109.59 -32.79 -25.10
N LYS A 2 110.14 -33.63 -24.23
CA LYS A 2 109.39 -34.31 -23.17
C LYS A 2 108.87 -33.41 -22.02
N ARG A 3 109.45 -32.25 -21.75
CA ARG A 3 109.03 -31.31 -20.65
C ARG A 3 107.84 -30.47 -21.05
N ILE A 4 107.57 -30.25 -22.32
CA ILE A 4 106.44 -29.46 -22.80
C ILE A 4 105.13 -30.28 -22.72
N TYR A 5 105.21 -31.59 -23.00
CA TYR A 5 104.07 -32.49 -22.89
C TYR A 5 103.59 -32.68 -21.44
N LEU A 6 104.49 -32.59 -20.44
CA LEU A 6 104.13 -32.73 -19.07
C LEU A 6 103.39 -31.48 -18.51
N ILE A 7 103.74 -30.31 -19.06
CA ILE A 7 103.05 -29.06 -18.70
C ILE A 7 101.66 -29.02 -19.34
N ILE A 8 101.50 -29.50 -20.59
CA ILE A 8 100.19 -29.55 -21.25
C ILE A 8 99.26 -30.56 -20.60
N ILE A 9 99.79 -31.72 -20.11
CA ILE A 9 99.00 -32.73 -19.41
C ILE A 9 98.58 -32.25 -18.00
N LEU A 10 99.40 -31.40 -17.31
CA LEU A 10 99.11 -30.90 -16.00
C LEU A 10 98.14 -29.71 -16.06
N LEU A 11 98.10 -28.96 -17.18
CA LEU A 11 97.16 -27.82 -17.37
C LEU A 11 95.77 -28.28 -17.87
N LEU A 12 95.62 -29.45 -18.49
CA LEU A 12 94.33 -29.92 -18.97
C LEU A 12 93.32 -30.23 -17.90
N PRO A 13 93.62 -30.85 -16.74
CA PRO A 13 92.63 -30.99 -15.63
C PRO A 13 92.35 -29.72 -14.92
N LEU A 14 93.14 -28.63 -14.94
CA LEU A 14 92.88 -27.38 -14.32
C LEU A 14 91.88 -26.53 -15.11
N MET A 15 91.78 -26.70 -16.43
CA MET A 15 90.76 -26.03 -17.25
C MET A 15 89.37 -26.67 -17.14
N MET A 16 89.26 -27.91 -16.71
CA MET A 16 87.93 -28.56 -16.50
C MET A 16 87.29 -28.22 -15.18
N THR A 17 87.92 -27.51 -14.29
CA THR A 17 87.34 -27.12 -12.97
C THR A 17 86.80 -25.67 -12.93
N VAL A 18 86.88 -24.87 -13.99
CA VAL A 18 86.36 -23.54 -14.15
C VAL A 18 85.09 -23.51 -15.02
N GLY A 19 84.54 -24.66 -15.36
CA GLY A 19 83.30 -24.80 -16.08
C GLY A 19 82.10 -24.69 -15.16
N CYS A 20 81.40 -23.60 -15.27
CA CYS A 20 79.99 -23.40 -14.83
C CYS A 20 79.64 -23.60 -13.36
N ARG A 21 79.98 -22.61 -12.53
CA ARG A 21 79.16 -22.29 -11.40
C ARG A 21 78.08 -21.29 -11.85
N GLU A 22 77.11 -21.83 -12.64
CA GLU A 22 75.81 -21.15 -12.80
C GLU A 22 75.19 -21.14 -11.42
N GLU A 23 75.24 -19.97 -10.81
CA GLU A 23 74.42 -19.62 -9.66
C GLU A 23 72.95 -19.67 -10.13
N LYS A 24 72.30 -20.84 -10.07
CA LYS A 24 70.85 -20.98 -10.16
C LYS A 24 70.31 -20.18 -8.99
N SER A 25 70.05 -18.87 -9.26
CA SER A 25 69.04 -18.15 -8.56
C SER A 25 67.82 -19.08 -8.51
N LYS A 26 67.60 -19.68 -7.38
CA LYS A 26 66.36 -20.35 -7.04
C LYS A 26 65.29 -19.24 -6.89
N ASN A 27 64.84 -18.66 -8.02
CA ASN A 27 63.49 -18.23 -8.13
C ASN A 27 62.64 -19.49 -7.94
N LYS A 28 62.31 -19.78 -6.72
CA LYS A 28 61.20 -20.63 -6.37
C LYS A 28 59.96 -19.90 -6.93
N VAL A 29 59.68 -20.12 -8.20
CA VAL A 29 58.31 -20.01 -8.71
C VAL A 29 57.57 -21.03 -7.87
N VAL A 30 56.97 -20.55 -6.80
CA VAL A 30 55.92 -21.26 -6.11
C VAL A 30 54.85 -21.40 -7.20
N ALA A 31 54.86 -22.56 -7.87
CA ALA A 31 53.70 -22.95 -8.68
C ALA A 31 52.51 -22.84 -7.74
N SER A 32 51.73 -21.82 -7.91
CA SER A 32 50.46 -21.70 -7.22
C SER A 32 49.66 -22.90 -7.62
N LYS A 33 49.52 -23.88 -6.74
CA LYS A 33 48.68 -25.06 -6.98
C LYS A 33 47.30 -24.51 -7.28
N GLU A 34 46.88 -24.60 -8.51
CA GLU A 34 45.52 -24.26 -8.92
C GLU A 34 44.59 -25.11 -8.08
N THR A 35 43.61 -24.48 -7.49
CA THR A 35 42.60 -25.14 -6.67
C THR A 35 41.27 -25.07 -7.39
N TYR A 36 40.57 -26.18 -7.43
CA TYR A 36 39.25 -26.32 -8.06
C TYR A 36 38.19 -26.57 -7.00
N THR A 37 37.02 -26.01 -7.13
CA THR A 37 35.90 -26.18 -6.19
C THR A 37 34.57 -26.39 -6.92
N CYS A 38 33.63 -26.99 -6.24
CA CYS A 38 32.26 -27.16 -6.76
C CYS A 38 31.40 -25.93 -6.48
N PRO A 39 30.71 -25.35 -7.49
CA PRO A 39 29.80 -24.21 -7.27
C PRO A 39 28.69 -24.48 -6.26
N MET A 40 28.24 -25.74 -6.17
CA MET A 40 27.14 -26.13 -5.23
C MET A 40 27.67 -26.66 -3.89
N HIS A 41 28.93 -27.15 -3.83
CA HIS A 41 29.54 -27.69 -2.63
C HIS A 41 30.92 -27.04 -2.40
N PRO A 42 30.98 -25.81 -1.91
CA PRO A 42 32.21 -25.04 -1.75
C PRO A 42 33.24 -25.68 -0.83
N GLN A 43 32.82 -26.59 0.03
CA GLN A 43 33.70 -27.37 0.89
C GLN A 43 34.54 -28.42 0.14
N VAL A 44 34.12 -28.76 -1.09
CA VAL A 44 34.88 -29.69 -1.95
C VAL A 44 35.95 -28.89 -2.67
N MET A 45 37.19 -28.99 -2.22
CA MET A 45 38.36 -28.39 -2.88
C MET A 45 39.31 -29.46 -3.33
N GLN A 46 39.73 -29.41 -4.59
CA GLN A 46 40.69 -30.31 -5.19
C GLN A 46 41.78 -29.52 -5.94
N HIS A 47 42.95 -30.13 -6.13
CA HIS A 47 44.06 -29.48 -6.79
C HIS A 47 44.18 -29.90 -8.28
N GLU A 48 43.20 -30.63 -8.75
CA GLU A 48 43.12 -31.13 -10.12
C GLU A 48 41.71 -30.90 -10.69
N MET A 49 41.60 -30.74 -11.99
CA MET A 49 40.30 -30.70 -12.69
C MET A 49 39.62 -32.05 -12.52
N GLY A 50 38.32 -32.02 -12.25
CA GLY A 50 37.52 -33.24 -12.07
C GLY A 50 36.06 -32.93 -11.78
N THR A 51 35.33 -33.96 -11.38
CA THR A 51 33.92 -33.84 -10.99
C THR A 51 33.74 -33.84 -9.48
N CYS A 52 32.74 -33.14 -9.00
CA CYS A 52 32.42 -33.10 -7.59
C CYS A 52 31.93 -34.47 -7.10
N PRO A 53 32.53 -35.06 -6.06
CA PRO A 53 32.12 -36.38 -5.57
C PRO A 53 30.72 -36.37 -4.88
N VAL A 54 30.16 -35.21 -4.64
CA VAL A 54 28.83 -35.06 -3.99
C VAL A 54 27.69 -34.92 -5.00
N CYS A 55 27.91 -34.15 -6.10
CA CYS A 55 26.83 -33.85 -7.05
C CYS A 55 27.19 -34.16 -8.51
N GLY A 56 28.41 -34.63 -8.82
CA GLY A 56 28.83 -35.01 -10.17
C GLY A 56 29.08 -33.86 -11.14
N MET A 57 28.97 -32.60 -10.73
CA MET A 57 29.23 -31.43 -11.57
C MET A 57 30.74 -31.17 -11.69
N ASP A 58 31.17 -30.61 -12.82
CA ASP A 58 32.57 -30.24 -13.03
C ASP A 58 33.03 -29.19 -12.03
N LEU A 59 34.24 -29.36 -11.52
CA LEU A 59 34.87 -28.41 -10.62
C LEU A 59 35.39 -27.22 -11.42
N VAL A 60 35.10 -26.02 -10.91
CA VAL A 60 35.57 -24.75 -11.50
C VAL A 60 36.83 -24.26 -10.80
N ARG A 61 37.68 -23.56 -11.54
CA ARG A 61 38.94 -23.01 -11.01
C ARG A 61 38.64 -22.01 -9.90
N PHE A 62 39.28 -22.21 -8.73
CA PHE A 62 39.21 -21.30 -7.61
C PHE A 62 40.22 -20.15 -7.78
N GLU A 63 39.74 -18.98 -8.15
CA GLU A 63 40.57 -17.78 -8.20
C GLU A 63 40.59 -17.11 -6.81
N LYS A 64 41.74 -17.13 -6.17
CA LYS A 64 41.98 -16.52 -4.88
C LYS A 64 41.97 -14.98 -5.05
N GLY A 65 40.82 -14.35 -4.94
CA GLY A 65 40.72 -12.89 -4.96
C GLY A 65 41.43 -12.24 -3.76
N ASP A 66 41.77 -10.95 -3.88
CA ASP A 66 42.46 -10.18 -2.87
C ASP A 66 41.81 -10.30 -1.49
N ALA A 67 42.64 -10.46 -0.45
CA ALA A 67 42.22 -10.78 0.90
C ALA A 67 41.55 -9.62 1.64
N ALA A 68 41.52 -8.43 1.06
CA ALA A 68 40.93 -7.22 1.66
C ALA A 68 39.76 -6.74 0.80
N GLY A 69 38.55 -6.77 1.36
CA GLY A 69 37.38 -6.14 0.77
C GLY A 69 36.28 -7.11 0.35
N GLY A 70 35.08 -6.61 0.28
CA GLY A 70 33.83 -7.27 -0.05
C GLY A 70 33.78 -7.97 -1.42
N LEU A 71 32.60 -8.24 -1.87
CA LEU A 71 32.30 -8.83 -3.18
C LEU A 71 31.89 -7.72 -4.14
N GLN A 72 32.53 -7.67 -5.33
CA GLN A 72 32.14 -6.74 -6.37
C GLN A 72 31.34 -7.46 -7.46
N LEU A 73 30.17 -6.95 -7.77
CA LEU A 73 29.28 -7.43 -8.83
C LEU A 73 28.99 -6.31 -9.81
N ASN A 74 28.93 -6.64 -11.09
CA ASN A 74 28.41 -5.71 -12.10
C ASN A 74 26.88 -5.76 -12.17
N GLU A 75 26.27 -4.78 -12.86
CA GLU A 75 24.80 -4.67 -12.96
C GLU A 75 24.13 -5.95 -13.52
N ARG A 76 24.76 -6.61 -14.50
CA ARG A 76 24.22 -7.85 -15.07
C ARG A 76 24.23 -8.98 -14.05
N GLN A 77 25.29 -9.09 -13.26
CA GLN A 77 25.40 -10.10 -12.19
C GLN A 77 24.38 -9.81 -11.07
N MET A 78 24.18 -8.55 -10.69
CA MET A 78 23.18 -8.16 -9.71
C MET A 78 21.76 -8.51 -10.18
N THR A 79 21.45 -8.25 -11.44
CA THR A 79 20.15 -8.58 -12.04
C THR A 79 19.92 -10.10 -12.08
N LEU A 80 20.93 -10.88 -12.52
CA LEU A 80 20.84 -12.34 -12.55
C LEU A 80 20.71 -12.96 -11.16
N ALA A 81 21.38 -12.39 -10.16
CA ALA A 81 21.31 -12.81 -8.77
C ALA A 81 20.07 -12.26 -8.03
N ASN A 82 19.22 -11.47 -8.70
CA ASN A 82 18.06 -10.79 -8.11
C ASN A 82 18.42 -10.04 -6.80
N VAL A 83 19.57 -9.36 -6.82
CA VAL A 83 20.03 -8.61 -5.65
C VAL A 83 19.20 -7.35 -5.52
N ARG A 84 18.50 -7.21 -4.38
CA ARG A 84 17.75 -6.01 -4.00
C ARG A 84 18.25 -5.51 -2.65
N THR A 85 18.39 -4.21 -2.54
CA THR A 85 18.82 -3.55 -1.31
C THR A 85 17.73 -2.64 -0.76
N ILE A 86 17.74 -2.44 0.56
CA ILE A 86 16.94 -1.44 1.26
C ILE A 86 17.87 -0.57 2.11
N THR A 87 17.62 0.73 2.16
CA THR A 87 18.35 1.65 3.03
C THR A 87 17.75 1.61 4.44
N ILE A 88 18.61 1.38 5.42
CA ILE A 88 18.22 1.32 6.83
C ILE A 88 17.96 2.73 7.35
N GLY A 89 16.83 2.95 8.01
CA GLY A 89 16.46 4.26 8.54
C GLY A 89 15.71 5.16 7.57
N ASP A 90 15.67 4.84 6.28
CA ASP A 90 14.60 5.31 5.41
C ASP A 90 13.34 4.55 5.84
N ALA A 91 12.50 5.22 6.61
CA ALA A 91 11.13 4.78 6.88
C ALA A 91 10.29 4.90 5.59
N GLY A 92 10.89 4.52 4.46
CA GLY A 92 10.26 4.33 3.18
C GLY A 92 9.55 2.99 3.19
N ASP A 93 8.25 3.04 3.38
CA ASP A 93 7.25 2.07 2.96
C ASP A 93 7.25 0.63 3.52
N GLY A 94 8.08 0.27 4.51
CA GLY A 94 8.28 -1.13 4.91
C GLY A 94 7.87 -1.54 6.32
N GLY A 95 7.41 -0.64 7.19
CA GLY A 95 7.15 -0.95 8.60
C GLY A 95 5.70 -0.81 9.07
N GLY A 96 4.75 -0.67 8.15
CA GLY A 96 3.34 -0.56 8.47
C GLY A 96 2.59 -1.85 8.17
N LYS A 97 1.71 -2.25 9.06
CA LYS A 97 0.81 -3.37 8.79
C LYS A 97 -0.12 -3.01 7.64
N GLN A 98 -0.17 -3.86 6.63
CA GLN A 98 -1.13 -3.75 5.53
C GLN A 98 -2.45 -4.41 5.94
N LEU A 99 -3.54 -3.66 5.83
CA LEU A 99 -4.91 -4.13 5.99
C LEU A 99 -5.63 -4.01 4.65
N ASN A 100 -6.56 -4.91 4.42
CA ASN A 100 -7.48 -4.80 3.29
C ASN A 100 -8.63 -3.87 3.68
N GLY A 101 -8.88 -2.89 2.84
CA GLY A 101 -9.96 -1.95 3.01
C GLY A 101 -10.82 -1.83 1.76
N ARG A 102 -11.92 -1.11 1.89
CA ARG A 102 -12.83 -0.77 0.80
C ARG A 102 -13.33 0.65 0.97
N LEU A 103 -13.65 1.29 -0.15
CA LEU A 103 -14.33 2.57 -0.16
C LEU A 103 -15.83 2.34 -0.04
N VAL A 104 -16.48 3.07 0.86
CA VAL A 104 -17.93 3.04 1.01
C VAL A 104 -18.48 4.46 0.95
N ALA A 105 -19.76 4.59 0.55
CA ALA A 105 -20.44 5.87 0.61
C ALA A 105 -20.50 6.37 2.05
N ASN A 106 -20.32 7.67 2.24
CA ASN A 106 -20.48 8.29 3.55
C ASN A 106 -21.99 8.39 3.90
N PRO A 107 -22.48 7.65 4.92
CA PRO A 107 -23.88 7.72 5.30
C PRO A 107 -24.36 9.11 5.73
N GLU A 108 -23.46 9.98 6.17
CA GLU A 108 -23.76 11.36 6.53
C GLU A 108 -24.12 12.21 5.30
N GLN A 109 -23.73 11.77 4.12
CA GLN A 109 -24.08 12.37 2.81
C GLN A 109 -25.13 11.56 2.05
N THR A 110 -25.86 10.70 2.75
CA THR A 110 -26.95 9.90 2.19
C THR A 110 -28.29 10.53 2.54
N SER A 111 -29.11 10.77 1.53
CA SER A 111 -30.43 11.38 1.67
C SER A 111 -31.50 10.44 1.13
N PHE A 112 -32.47 10.14 1.97
CA PHE A 112 -33.65 9.37 1.59
C PHE A 112 -34.76 10.32 1.16
N ILE A 113 -35.19 10.22 -0.08
CA ILE A 113 -36.33 10.97 -0.60
C ILE A 113 -37.58 10.11 -0.49
N SER A 114 -38.47 10.48 0.39
CA SER A 114 -39.78 9.84 0.56
C SER A 114 -40.92 10.76 0.12
N SER A 115 -42.05 10.18 -0.22
CA SER A 115 -43.23 10.96 -0.55
C SER A 115 -43.75 11.70 0.68
N ARG A 116 -44.01 12.97 0.51
CA ARG A 116 -44.59 13.82 1.58
C ARG A 116 -46.13 13.81 1.61
N VAL A 117 -46.71 13.19 0.59
CA VAL A 117 -48.18 13.10 0.42
C VAL A 117 -48.52 11.76 -0.21
N ALA A 118 -49.73 11.30 0.02
CA ALA A 118 -50.29 10.19 -0.72
C ALA A 118 -50.73 10.65 -2.10
N GLY A 119 -50.51 9.77 -3.12
CA GLY A 119 -50.91 10.09 -4.48
C GLY A 119 -50.29 9.15 -5.51
N ARG A 120 -50.60 9.39 -6.78
CA ARG A 120 -50.06 8.65 -7.93
C ARG A 120 -48.87 9.41 -8.52
N LEU A 121 -47.77 8.72 -8.76
CA LEU A 121 -46.62 9.26 -9.49
C LEU A 121 -46.94 9.35 -10.98
N ASP A 122 -47.25 10.56 -11.44
CA ASP A 122 -47.58 10.76 -12.85
C ASP A 122 -46.33 10.82 -13.73
N ARG A 123 -45.21 11.28 -13.19
CA ARG A 123 -43.96 11.35 -13.94
C ARG A 123 -42.75 11.23 -13.02
N LEU A 124 -41.75 10.47 -13.47
CA LEU A 124 -40.42 10.42 -12.90
C LEU A 124 -39.44 11.14 -13.83
N PHE A 125 -38.73 12.14 -13.35
CA PHE A 125 -37.69 12.85 -14.10
C PHE A 125 -36.33 12.14 -13.98
N VAL A 126 -36.15 11.35 -12.93
CA VAL A 126 -35.00 10.47 -12.68
C VAL A 126 -35.35 9.07 -13.16
N ARG A 127 -34.53 8.50 -14.04
CA ARG A 127 -34.91 7.25 -14.73
C ARG A 127 -34.03 6.05 -14.35
N GLN A 128 -32.85 6.30 -13.80
CA GLN A 128 -31.89 5.22 -13.54
C GLN A 128 -31.00 5.51 -12.34
N THR A 129 -30.49 4.45 -11.75
CA THR A 129 -29.43 4.52 -10.75
C THR A 129 -28.11 4.98 -11.39
N GLY A 130 -27.26 5.68 -10.65
CA GLY A 130 -26.03 6.28 -11.17
C GLY A 130 -26.21 7.67 -11.76
N GLU A 131 -27.45 8.16 -11.95
CA GLU A 131 -27.72 9.50 -12.45
C GLU A 131 -27.30 10.55 -11.43
N GLN A 132 -26.59 11.58 -11.88
CA GLN A 132 -26.21 12.71 -11.03
C GLN A 132 -27.30 13.75 -10.98
N ILE A 133 -27.74 14.09 -9.79
CA ILE A 133 -28.80 15.06 -9.53
C ILE A 133 -28.19 16.31 -8.90
N LYS A 134 -28.65 17.46 -9.40
CA LYS A 134 -28.31 18.78 -8.81
C LYS A 134 -29.41 19.26 -7.89
N LYS A 135 -29.04 19.96 -6.84
CA LYS A 135 -30.01 20.65 -5.96
C LYS A 135 -30.96 21.52 -6.79
N GLY A 136 -32.28 21.36 -6.54
CA GLY A 136 -33.33 22.05 -7.27
C GLY A 136 -33.71 21.42 -8.61
N GLN A 137 -33.12 20.29 -9.02
CA GLN A 137 -33.55 19.53 -10.18
C GLN A 137 -34.89 18.83 -9.89
N PRO A 138 -35.83 18.75 -10.87
CA PRO A 138 -37.07 18.02 -10.68
C PRO A 138 -36.79 16.53 -10.52
N LEU A 139 -37.43 15.91 -9.53
CA LEU A 139 -37.30 14.46 -9.25
C LEU A 139 -38.53 13.68 -9.73
N TYR A 140 -39.70 14.10 -9.33
CA TYR A 140 -40.95 13.43 -9.68
C TYR A 140 -42.12 14.41 -9.66
N GLN A 141 -43.18 14.05 -10.34
CA GLN A 141 -44.49 14.73 -10.33
C GLN A 141 -45.52 13.76 -9.76
N ILE A 142 -46.31 14.24 -8.80
CA ILE A 142 -47.35 13.46 -8.13
C ILE A 142 -48.70 14.09 -8.33
N TYR A 143 -49.70 13.30 -8.62
CA TYR A 143 -51.12 13.66 -8.53
C TYR A 143 -51.60 13.38 -7.11
N SER A 144 -52.06 14.43 -6.41
CA SER A 144 -52.54 14.33 -5.02
C SER A 144 -53.72 15.20 -4.80
N GLU A 145 -54.84 14.57 -4.42
CA GLU A 145 -56.08 15.29 -4.06
C GLU A 145 -55.93 16.08 -2.78
N GLN A 146 -55.15 15.54 -1.85
CA GLN A 146 -54.82 16.23 -0.58
C GLN A 146 -54.12 17.57 -0.86
N LEU A 147 -53.12 17.59 -1.73
CA LEU A 147 -52.40 18.81 -2.10
C LEU A 147 -53.32 19.79 -2.84
N ALA A 148 -54.22 19.30 -3.69
CA ALA A 148 -55.21 20.16 -4.36
C ALA A 148 -56.14 20.85 -3.33
N THR A 149 -56.60 20.11 -2.32
CA THR A 149 -57.44 20.66 -1.26
C THR A 149 -56.66 21.71 -0.43
N LEU A 150 -55.42 21.42 -0.06
CA LEU A 150 -54.58 22.38 0.67
C LEU A 150 -54.29 23.66 -0.11
N GLN A 151 -54.17 23.56 -1.41
CA GLN A 151 -54.00 24.71 -2.29
C GLN A 151 -55.30 25.55 -2.36
N GLN A 152 -56.46 24.90 -2.40
CA GLN A 152 -57.77 25.60 -2.36
C GLN A 152 -57.97 26.32 -1.03
N GLU A 153 -57.61 25.65 0.13
CA GLU A 153 -57.65 26.29 1.44
C GLU A 153 -56.76 27.55 1.50
N PHE A 154 -55.55 27.46 0.93
CA PHE A 154 -54.64 28.62 0.85
C PHE A 154 -55.20 29.75 -0.01
N LEU A 155 -55.79 29.44 -1.18
CA LEU A 155 -56.36 30.43 -2.07
C LEU A 155 -57.58 31.13 -1.41
N LEU A 156 -58.43 30.40 -0.70
CA LEU A 156 -59.52 30.95 0.06
C LEU A 156 -59.03 31.88 1.19
N ALA A 157 -58.04 31.44 1.95
CA ALA A 157 -57.44 32.26 3.00
C ALA A 157 -56.80 33.53 2.43
N LEU A 158 -56.21 33.45 1.23
CA LEU A 158 -55.62 34.60 0.54
C LEU A 158 -56.67 35.61 0.11
N GLU A 159 -57.82 35.14 -0.39
CA GLU A 159 -58.98 35.97 -0.78
C GLU A 159 -59.60 36.66 0.44
N GLN A 160 -59.83 35.92 1.54
CA GLN A 160 -60.33 36.45 2.79
C GLN A 160 -59.42 37.52 3.39
N SER A 161 -58.09 37.26 3.40
CA SER A 161 -57.13 38.26 3.88
C SER A 161 -57.06 39.53 3.04
N ALA A 162 -57.38 39.44 1.74
CA ALA A 162 -57.47 40.59 0.86
C ALA A 162 -58.78 41.39 1.03
N GLN A 163 -59.88 40.69 1.38
CA GLN A 163 -61.18 41.36 1.67
C GLN A 163 -61.18 42.04 3.03
N PHE A 164 -60.50 41.51 4.04
CA PHE A 164 -60.44 42.00 5.41
C PHE A 164 -59.00 42.33 5.87
N PRO A 165 -58.35 43.34 5.26
CA PRO A 165 -56.94 43.62 5.48
C PRO A 165 -56.59 44.05 6.91
N ASP A 166 -57.53 44.68 7.63
CA ASP A 166 -57.35 45.19 8.98
C ASP A 166 -57.56 44.13 10.07
N ASP A 167 -58.13 42.97 9.71
CA ASP A 167 -58.36 41.89 10.66
C ASP A 167 -57.14 40.89 10.64
N LYS A 168 -56.41 40.94 11.76
CA LYS A 168 -55.25 40.08 11.98
C LYS A 168 -55.55 38.59 11.93
N THR A 169 -56.77 38.16 12.16
CA THR A 169 -57.23 36.79 12.15
C THR A 169 -57.03 36.17 10.75
N PHE A 170 -57.47 36.87 9.71
CA PHE A 170 -57.33 36.38 8.33
C PHE A 170 -55.88 36.35 7.87
N THR A 171 -55.06 37.28 8.33
CA THR A 171 -53.61 37.25 8.06
C THR A 171 -52.94 36.03 8.74
N GLN A 172 -53.38 35.69 9.97
CA GLN A 172 -52.89 34.47 10.66
C GLN A 172 -53.34 33.19 9.95
N ILE A 173 -54.59 33.11 9.52
CA ILE A 173 -55.12 31.96 8.75
C ILE A 173 -54.33 31.78 7.46
N LEU A 174 -54.07 32.86 6.72
CA LEU A 174 -53.26 32.80 5.50
C LEU A 174 -51.84 32.31 5.79
N SER A 175 -51.23 32.82 6.84
CA SER A 175 -49.92 32.39 7.31
C SER A 175 -49.87 30.88 7.62
N ALA A 176 -50.88 30.38 8.35
CA ALA A 176 -51.02 28.97 8.70
C ALA A 176 -51.22 28.10 7.46
N ALA A 177 -52.09 28.50 6.53
CA ALA A 177 -52.30 27.78 5.27
C ALA A 177 -51.01 27.70 4.41
N ARG A 178 -50.27 28.82 4.35
CA ARG A 178 -48.96 28.86 3.68
C ARG A 178 -47.96 27.89 4.32
N GLN A 179 -47.89 27.90 5.66
CA GLN A 179 -47.01 26.98 6.39
C GLN A 179 -47.40 25.53 6.17
N LYS A 180 -48.67 25.20 6.10
CA LYS A 180 -49.19 23.88 5.81
C LYS A 180 -48.69 23.38 4.44
N LEU A 181 -48.77 24.20 3.37
CA LEU A 181 -48.25 23.89 2.05
C LEU A 181 -46.73 23.60 2.07
N ARG A 182 -45.97 24.37 2.85
CA ARG A 182 -44.52 24.14 3.04
C ARG A 182 -44.22 22.80 3.72
N LEU A 183 -44.96 22.45 4.77
CA LEU A 183 -44.81 21.17 5.45
C LEU A 183 -45.00 19.97 4.50
N TYR A 184 -45.96 20.11 3.59
CA TYR A 184 -46.19 19.11 2.54
C TYR A 184 -45.25 19.27 1.34
N GLY A 185 -44.19 20.05 1.45
CA GLY A 185 -43.06 20.08 0.53
C GLY A 185 -43.18 20.99 -0.66
N GLN A 186 -44.19 21.89 -0.70
CA GLN A 186 -44.23 22.91 -1.75
C GLN A 186 -43.19 24.00 -1.47
N SER A 187 -42.44 24.35 -2.50
CA SER A 187 -41.46 25.43 -2.41
C SER A 187 -42.10 26.79 -2.39
N GLU A 188 -41.40 27.79 -1.84
CA GLU A 188 -41.84 29.17 -1.86
C GLU A 188 -42.15 29.72 -3.27
N GLY A 189 -41.40 29.24 -4.27
CA GLY A 189 -41.63 29.53 -5.70
C GLY A 189 -42.99 29.03 -6.18
N GLN A 190 -43.31 27.76 -5.83
CA GLN A 190 -44.59 27.14 -6.18
C GLN A 190 -45.77 27.84 -5.47
N ILE A 191 -45.62 28.18 -4.19
CA ILE A 191 -46.66 28.91 -3.42
C ILE A 191 -46.89 30.31 -4.01
N ARG A 192 -45.81 31.01 -4.41
CA ARG A 192 -45.97 32.32 -5.12
C ARG A 192 -46.64 32.16 -6.46
N SER A 193 -46.28 31.11 -7.23
CA SER A 193 -46.93 30.79 -8.52
C SER A 193 -48.42 30.51 -8.33
N LEU A 194 -48.80 29.75 -7.32
CA LEU A 194 -50.18 29.49 -6.93
C LEU A 194 -50.93 30.79 -6.57
N GLN A 195 -50.28 31.65 -5.80
CA GLN A 195 -50.84 32.96 -5.42
C GLN A 195 -51.11 33.85 -6.63
N HIS A 196 -50.25 33.83 -7.65
CA HIS A 196 -50.43 34.61 -8.86
C HIS A 196 -51.47 34.00 -9.82
N SER A 197 -51.40 32.70 -10.05
CA SER A 197 -52.28 31.99 -11.00
C SER A 197 -53.70 31.85 -10.46
N ARG A 198 -53.89 31.84 -9.15
CA ARG A 198 -55.18 31.55 -8.48
C ARG A 198 -55.82 30.22 -8.90
N LYS A 199 -54.99 29.27 -9.42
CA LYS A 199 -55.45 27.95 -9.89
C LYS A 199 -54.75 26.87 -9.11
N ALA A 200 -55.51 26.09 -8.35
CA ALA A 200 -55.01 24.88 -7.71
C ALA A 200 -54.71 23.82 -8.81
N SER A 201 -53.65 23.06 -8.62
CA SER A 201 -53.31 21.94 -9.50
C SER A 201 -53.08 20.70 -8.65
N PRO A 202 -53.69 19.56 -8.98
CA PRO A 202 -53.42 18.31 -8.28
C PRO A 202 -52.03 17.73 -8.60
N ASN A 203 -51.43 18.17 -9.71
CA ASN A 203 -50.13 17.70 -10.17
C ASN A 203 -49.03 18.63 -9.66
N ILE A 204 -48.23 18.13 -8.76
CA ILE A 204 -47.15 18.89 -8.13
C ILE A 204 -45.80 18.22 -8.41
N THR A 205 -44.84 19.04 -8.85
CA THR A 205 -43.44 18.60 -9.04
C THR A 205 -42.63 18.80 -7.78
N PHE A 206 -41.92 17.78 -7.37
CA PHE A 206 -40.98 17.82 -6.27
C PHE A 206 -39.56 17.88 -6.78
N PHE A 207 -38.73 18.66 -6.08
CA PHE A 207 -37.36 18.97 -6.47
C PHE A 207 -36.36 18.41 -5.47
N ALA A 208 -35.14 18.15 -5.95
CA ALA A 208 -34.05 17.66 -5.13
C ALA A 208 -33.66 18.69 -4.04
N PRO A 209 -33.64 18.30 -2.76
CA PRO A 209 -33.23 19.19 -1.68
C PRO A 209 -31.73 19.46 -1.67
N GLU A 210 -30.95 18.53 -2.23
CA GLU A 210 -29.50 18.59 -2.33
C GLU A 210 -28.99 17.90 -3.59
N SER A 211 -27.70 18.03 -3.90
CA SER A 211 -27.06 17.34 -5.02
C SER A 211 -26.54 15.98 -4.57
N GLY A 212 -26.56 15.00 -5.47
CA GLY A 212 -26.06 13.64 -5.18
C GLY A 212 -26.22 12.74 -6.38
N THR A 213 -25.82 11.48 -6.24
CA THR A 213 -26.02 10.41 -7.22
C THR A 213 -27.15 9.51 -6.76
N VAL A 214 -28.01 9.11 -7.68
CA VAL A 214 -29.10 8.17 -7.39
C VAL A 214 -28.54 6.80 -7.11
N ALA A 215 -28.53 6.39 -5.87
CA ALA A 215 -28.06 5.07 -5.45
C ALA A 215 -29.16 4.00 -5.59
N GLU A 216 -30.42 4.40 -5.40
CA GLU A 216 -31.56 3.51 -5.47
C GLU A 216 -32.80 4.27 -5.96
N LEU A 217 -33.59 3.62 -6.80
CA LEU A 217 -34.90 4.08 -7.27
C LEU A 217 -35.92 2.98 -6.94
N SER A 218 -36.79 3.26 -5.95
CA SER A 218 -37.70 2.25 -5.38
C SER A 218 -39.11 2.31 -5.98
N VAL A 219 -39.35 3.17 -6.96
CA VAL A 219 -40.70 3.42 -7.52
C VAL A 219 -40.67 3.53 -9.04
N THR A 220 -41.86 3.41 -9.64
CA THR A 220 -42.08 3.54 -11.07
C THR A 220 -43.18 4.56 -11.38
N GLU A 221 -43.22 5.10 -12.63
CA GLU A 221 -44.30 5.95 -13.11
C GLU A 221 -45.63 5.18 -13.06
N GLY A 222 -46.71 5.88 -12.72
CA GLY A 222 -48.02 5.32 -12.54
C GLY A 222 -48.30 4.66 -11.21
N GLN A 223 -47.27 4.42 -10.40
CA GLN A 223 -47.42 3.80 -9.09
C GLN A 223 -48.11 4.75 -8.09
N TYR A 224 -49.03 4.20 -7.27
CA TYR A 224 -49.60 4.92 -6.13
C TYR A 224 -48.71 4.74 -4.92
N VAL A 225 -48.37 5.86 -4.22
CA VAL A 225 -47.53 5.88 -3.04
C VAL A 225 -48.28 6.51 -1.87
N ALA A 226 -48.01 6.02 -0.67
CA ALA A 226 -48.51 6.61 0.57
C ALA A 226 -47.53 7.69 1.06
N GLU A 227 -48.01 8.54 1.99
CA GLU A 227 -47.12 9.43 2.71
C GLU A 227 -46.06 8.63 3.45
N GLY A 228 -44.78 9.06 3.35
CA GLY A 228 -43.64 8.37 3.93
C GLY A 228 -43.04 7.24 3.06
N SER A 229 -43.70 6.83 1.97
CA SER A 229 -43.14 5.81 1.07
C SER A 229 -41.78 6.23 0.53
N PRO A 230 -40.74 5.35 0.61
CA PRO A 230 -39.43 5.63 0.02
C PRO A 230 -39.56 5.71 -1.50
N LEU A 231 -38.98 6.71 -2.12
CA LEU A 231 -39.00 6.92 -3.56
C LEU A 231 -37.64 6.66 -4.18
N LEU A 232 -36.61 7.32 -3.64
CA LEU A 232 -35.24 7.19 -4.10
C LEU A 232 -34.24 7.54 -3.00
N ARG A 233 -33.02 7.05 -3.16
CA ARG A 233 -31.90 7.36 -2.27
C ARG A 233 -30.82 8.09 -3.07
N LEU A 234 -30.43 9.25 -2.55
CA LEU A 234 -29.31 10.04 -3.08
C LEU A 234 -28.09 9.85 -2.18
N GLU A 235 -26.94 9.64 -2.79
CA GLU A 235 -25.64 9.57 -2.11
C GLU A 235 -24.72 10.67 -2.62
N GLY A 236 -24.08 11.38 -1.70
CA GLY A 236 -23.00 12.31 -2.01
C GLY A 236 -21.67 11.55 -2.02
N TYR A 237 -20.87 11.68 -3.09
CA TYR A 237 -19.57 11.05 -3.21
C TYR A 237 -18.40 12.02 -3.03
N GLN A 238 -18.64 13.23 -2.58
CA GLN A 238 -17.59 14.23 -2.31
C GLN A 238 -16.71 13.86 -1.12
N SER A 239 -17.20 12.98 -0.25
CA SER A 239 -16.45 12.35 0.83
C SER A 239 -16.87 10.89 0.88
N LEU A 240 -15.89 10.00 0.90
CA LEU A 240 -16.08 8.57 1.05
C LEU A 240 -15.48 8.11 2.39
N TRP A 241 -15.89 6.96 2.86
CA TRP A 241 -15.21 6.30 3.96
C TRP A 241 -14.33 5.18 3.44
N VAL A 242 -13.14 5.09 3.99
CA VAL A 242 -12.27 3.92 3.88
C VAL A 242 -12.56 3.05 5.09
N GLU A 243 -13.17 1.91 4.87
CA GLU A 243 -13.38 0.90 5.90
C GLU A 243 -12.31 -0.18 5.76
N ALA A 244 -11.71 -0.58 6.88
CA ALA A 244 -10.77 -1.69 6.91
C ALA A 244 -11.00 -2.55 8.15
N ASP A 245 -10.79 -3.85 7.98
CA ASP A 245 -10.99 -4.84 9.03
C ASP A 245 -9.70 -5.05 9.82
N ILE A 246 -9.84 -5.09 11.15
CA ILE A 246 -8.77 -5.27 12.12
C ILE A 246 -9.07 -6.51 12.94
N TYR A 247 -8.10 -7.39 13.12
CA TYR A 247 -8.27 -8.51 14.06
C TYR A 247 -8.33 -8.03 15.52
N ALA A 248 -9.19 -8.65 16.33
CA ALA A 248 -9.35 -8.28 17.74
C ALA A 248 -8.03 -8.31 18.52
N SER A 249 -7.10 -9.21 18.18
CA SER A 249 -5.75 -9.28 18.76
C SER A 249 -4.87 -8.07 18.49
N GLU A 250 -5.22 -7.23 17.53
CA GLU A 250 -4.40 -6.13 17.02
C GLU A 250 -4.93 -4.75 17.42
N ILE A 251 -6.14 -4.70 17.99
CA ILE A 251 -6.82 -3.45 18.34
C ILE A 251 -5.97 -2.58 19.29
N GLY A 252 -5.17 -3.20 20.16
CA GLY A 252 -4.31 -2.47 21.08
C GLY A 252 -3.24 -1.62 20.41
N GLN A 253 -2.93 -1.89 19.14
CA GLN A 253 -1.89 -1.21 18.38
C GLN A 253 -2.43 -0.07 17.50
N ILE A 254 -3.76 -0.02 17.28
CA ILE A 254 -4.42 0.97 16.41
C ILE A 254 -5.27 1.89 17.27
N LYS A 255 -5.12 3.20 17.05
CA LYS A 255 -5.83 4.23 17.83
C LYS A 255 -6.51 5.23 16.92
N ALA A 256 -7.65 5.76 17.37
CA ALA A 256 -8.27 6.91 16.72
C ALA A 256 -7.27 8.08 16.62
N GLY A 257 -7.28 8.79 15.49
CA GLY A 257 -6.32 9.85 15.17
C GLY A 257 -4.98 9.37 14.59
N GLN A 258 -4.70 8.07 14.57
CA GLN A 258 -3.48 7.52 13.99
C GLN A 258 -3.46 7.74 12.48
N GLN A 259 -2.29 8.07 11.93
CA GLN A 259 -2.11 8.25 10.49
C GLN A 259 -2.13 6.91 9.75
N LEU A 260 -2.78 6.93 8.61
CA LEU A 260 -2.90 5.83 7.65
C LEU A 260 -2.39 6.28 6.30
N ARG A 261 -1.69 5.42 5.60
CA ARG A 261 -1.43 5.56 4.17
C ARG A 261 -2.36 4.62 3.42
N VAL A 262 -3.22 5.18 2.59
CA VAL A 262 -4.22 4.43 1.82
C VAL A 262 -3.82 4.47 0.35
N VAL A 263 -3.74 3.32 -0.26
CA VAL A 263 -3.43 3.14 -1.69
C VAL A 263 -4.62 2.48 -2.35
N ILE A 264 -5.16 3.14 -3.37
CA ILE A 264 -6.29 2.64 -4.16
C ILE A 264 -5.71 2.04 -5.44
N PRO A 265 -5.98 0.76 -5.76
CA PRO A 265 -5.51 0.14 -7.00
C PRO A 265 -5.92 0.94 -8.24
N GLY A 266 -4.96 1.18 -9.12
CA GLY A 266 -5.11 2.05 -10.29
C GLY A 266 -4.71 3.52 -10.04
N TRP A 267 -4.43 3.91 -8.78
CA TRP A 267 -3.93 5.22 -8.36
C TRP A 267 -2.78 5.07 -7.36
N GLU A 268 -1.87 4.13 -7.62
CA GLU A 268 -0.74 3.80 -6.74
C GLU A 268 0.22 4.98 -6.54
N ASP A 269 0.33 5.84 -7.54
CA ASP A 269 1.18 7.06 -7.55
C ASP A 269 0.59 8.18 -6.68
N GLN A 270 -0.67 8.05 -6.20
CA GLN A 270 -1.40 9.05 -5.42
C GLN A 270 -1.86 8.48 -4.07
N PRO A 271 -0.94 8.04 -3.20
CA PRO A 271 -1.32 7.53 -1.89
C PRO A 271 -1.99 8.62 -1.05
N GLN A 272 -3.07 8.28 -0.38
CA GLN A 272 -3.83 9.19 0.45
C GLN A 272 -3.40 9.05 1.91
N MET A 273 -3.01 10.19 2.52
CA MET A 273 -2.66 10.24 3.94
C MET A 273 -3.90 10.62 4.75
N LEU A 274 -4.48 9.65 5.42
CA LEU A 274 -5.72 9.80 6.19
C LEU A 274 -5.45 9.59 7.68
N LYS A 275 -6.48 9.80 8.50
CA LYS A 275 -6.44 9.49 9.94
C LYS A 275 -7.60 8.56 10.29
N VAL A 276 -7.34 7.63 11.20
CA VAL A 276 -8.41 6.81 11.79
C VAL A 276 -9.42 7.74 12.44
N SER A 277 -10.62 7.84 11.88
CA SER A 277 -11.70 8.65 12.45
C SER A 277 -12.47 7.91 13.53
N PHE A 278 -12.63 6.59 13.34
CA PHE A 278 -13.43 5.77 14.23
C PHE A 278 -12.98 4.30 14.17
N ILE A 279 -13.12 3.61 15.29
CA ILE A 279 -12.98 2.17 15.40
C ILE A 279 -14.26 1.65 16.04
N ASN A 280 -14.97 0.75 15.34
CA ASN A 280 -16.20 0.17 15.87
C ASN A 280 -15.85 -0.74 17.06
N PRO A 281 -16.41 -0.49 18.25
CA PRO A 281 -16.13 -1.31 19.43
C PRO A 281 -16.80 -2.70 19.38
N SER A 282 -17.74 -2.89 18.46
CA SER A 282 -18.46 -4.16 18.30
C SER A 282 -17.75 -5.06 17.30
N LEU A 283 -17.54 -6.32 17.69
CA LEU A 283 -17.07 -7.36 16.76
C LEU A 283 -18.16 -7.67 15.74
N GLN A 284 -17.74 -7.88 14.49
CA GLN A 284 -18.65 -8.36 13.45
C GLN A 284 -19.13 -9.77 13.79
N GLU A 285 -20.43 -10.03 13.60
CA GLU A 285 -21.02 -11.36 13.85
C GLU A 285 -20.33 -12.42 13.00
N GLY A 286 -19.86 -13.51 13.66
CA GLY A 286 -19.19 -14.63 12.98
C GLY A 286 -17.73 -14.39 12.60
N ALA A 287 -17.19 -13.20 12.80
CA ALA A 287 -15.77 -12.89 12.57
C ALA A 287 -15.17 -12.17 13.79
N GLN A 288 -13.93 -12.53 14.16
CA GLN A 288 -13.21 -11.83 15.23
C GLN A 288 -12.56 -10.55 14.67
N LEU A 289 -13.33 -9.77 13.92
CA LEU A 289 -12.90 -8.55 13.24
C LEU A 289 -13.60 -7.34 13.82
N LEU A 290 -12.85 -6.27 13.98
CA LEU A 290 -13.36 -4.93 14.26
C LEU A 290 -13.18 -4.11 13.00
N GLN A 291 -14.09 -3.17 12.76
CA GLN A 291 -14.03 -2.29 11.62
C GLN A 291 -13.45 -0.93 12.04
N MET A 292 -12.40 -0.50 11.38
CA MET A 292 -11.93 0.88 11.47
C MET A 292 -12.38 1.67 10.25
N ARG A 293 -12.47 2.98 10.43
CA ARG A 293 -12.94 3.92 9.44
C ARG A 293 -12.05 5.15 9.38
N ALA A 294 -11.79 5.61 8.16
CA ALA A 294 -11.14 6.89 7.87
C ALA A 294 -11.95 7.65 6.81
N GLU A 295 -11.96 8.97 6.87
CA GLU A 295 -12.62 9.81 5.87
C GLU A 295 -11.66 10.11 4.72
N LEU A 296 -12.12 9.89 3.48
CA LEU A 296 -11.41 10.16 2.24
C LEU A 296 -12.12 11.31 1.49
N PRO A 297 -11.54 12.52 1.44
CA PRO A 297 -12.05 13.60 0.60
C PRO A 297 -12.03 13.20 -0.87
N ASN A 298 -13.13 13.43 -1.58
CA ASN A 298 -13.29 13.08 -2.99
C ASN A 298 -14.02 14.19 -3.77
N PRO A 299 -13.49 15.42 -3.78
CA PRO A 299 -14.18 16.58 -4.35
C PRO A 299 -14.47 16.45 -5.84
N ASP A 300 -13.60 15.76 -6.57
CA ASP A 300 -13.73 15.57 -8.02
C ASP A 300 -14.51 14.29 -8.40
N ASN A 301 -15.06 13.57 -7.41
CA ASN A 301 -15.73 12.27 -7.59
C ASN A 301 -14.86 11.25 -8.36
N GLN A 302 -13.53 11.32 -8.15
CA GLN A 302 -12.56 10.46 -8.82
C GLN A 302 -12.74 8.99 -8.41
N TRP A 303 -13.03 8.76 -7.14
CA TRP A 303 -13.21 7.42 -6.59
C TRP A 303 -14.69 7.11 -6.37
N GLN A 304 -15.06 5.85 -6.59
CA GLN A 304 -16.42 5.35 -6.40
C GLN A 304 -16.48 4.40 -5.19
N PRO A 305 -17.63 4.34 -4.49
CA PRO A 305 -17.89 3.30 -3.50
C PRO A 305 -17.73 1.91 -4.12
N GLY A 306 -17.24 0.95 -3.33
CA GLY A 306 -16.98 -0.42 -3.77
C GLY A 306 -15.54 -0.69 -4.22
N LEU A 307 -14.73 0.34 -4.49
CA LEU A 307 -13.31 0.16 -4.79
C LEU A 307 -12.58 -0.43 -3.57
N GLN A 308 -11.67 -1.37 -3.86
CA GLN A 308 -10.76 -1.90 -2.85
C GLN A 308 -9.68 -0.87 -2.52
N ALA A 309 -9.16 -0.94 -1.31
CA ALA A 309 -8.05 -0.11 -0.86
C ALA A 309 -7.05 -0.92 -0.03
N LYS A 310 -5.77 -0.61 -0.16
CA LYS A 310 -4.72 -1.12 0.73
C LYS A 310 -4.45 -0.06 1.77
N VAL A 311 -4.65 -0.40 3.03
CA VAL A 311 -4.49 0.52 4.15
C VAL A 311 -3.23 0.13 4.94
N PHE A 312 -2.26 1.03 4.99
CA PHE A 312 -1.03 0.84 5.74
C PHE A 312 -1.11 1.63 7.03
N VAL A 313 -1.05 0.92 8.14
CA VAL A 313 -1.08 1.51 9.49
C VAL A 313 0.36 1.63 9.96
N ALA A 314 0.83 2.84 10.20
CA ALA A 314 2.14 3.05 10.79
C ALA A 314 2.16 2.44 12.20
N GLN A 315 2.88 1.37 12.40
CA GLN A 315 3.14 0.85 13.75
C GLN A 315 4.24 1.68 14.39
N LYS A 316 4.03 2.15 15.61
CA LYS A 316 5.15 2.57 16.44
C LYS A 316 5.91 1.30 16.78
N SER A 317 7.02 1.06 16.08
CA SER A 317 7.94 0.01 16.49
C SER A 317 8.32 0.24 17.94
N THR A 318 7.74 -0.54 18.84
CA THR A 318 8.14 -0.57 20.25
C THR A 318 9.47 -1.31 20.43
N ALA A 319 9.90 -2.04 19.40
CA ALA A 319 11.23 -2.61 19.33
C ALA A 319 12.20 -1.55 18.81
N LYS A 320 13.16 -1.15 19.61
CA LYS A 320 14.36 -0.42 19.19
C LYS A 320 15.25 -1.31 18.30
N GLY A 321 14.68 -2.10 17.42
CA GLY A 321 15.35 -3.04 16.54
C GLY A 321 14.83 -2.90 15.12
N LEU A 322 15.75 -2.86 14.20
CA LEU A 322 15.53 -2.94 12.79
C LEU A 322 15.02 -4.34 12.45
N SER A 323 13.91 -4.47 11.72
CA SER A 323 13.43 -5.77 11.24
C SER A 323 13.88 -5.99 9.79
N LEU A 324 14.44 -7.16 9.52
CA LEU A 324 14.86 -7.57 8.18
C LEU A 324 14.08 -8.82 7.75
N PRO A 325 13.74 -8.96 6.44
CA PRO A 325 13.21 -10.20 5.92
C PRO A 325 14.14 -11.37 6.22
N PRO A 326 13.63 -12.59 6.44
CA PRO A 326 14.46 -13.79 6.67
C PRO A 326 15.52 -14.00 5.58
N ASP A 327 15.18 -13.71 4.32
CA ASP A 327 16.07 -13.87 3.16
C ASP A 327 17.29 -12.93 3.16
N ALA A 328 17.23 -11.84 3.94
CA ALA A 328 18.35 -10.91 4.10
C ALA A 328 19.42 -11.45 5.03
N LEU A 329 19.08 -12.41 5.89
CA LEU A 329 19.92 -12.88 6.97
C LEU A 329 20.52 -14.25 6.66
N ILE A 330 21.84 -14.32 6.66
CA ILE A 330 22.56 -15.59 6.55
C ILE A 330 22.96 -16.04 7.95
N ARG A 331 22.43 -17.19 8.37
CA ARG A 331 22.74 -17.84 9.65
C ARG A 331 23.61 -19.08 9.43
N ASN A 332 24.63 -19.23 10.23
CA ASN A 332 25.41 -20.46 10.31
C ASN A 332 25.67 -20.81 11.79
N GLY A 333 26.37 -21.92 12.05
CA GLY A 333 26.69 -22.35 13.42
C GLY A 333 27.58 -21.39 14.24
N LYS A 334 28.07 -20.30 13.61
CA LYS A 334 28.93 -19.28 14.23
C LYS A 334 28.25 -17.93 14.45
N GLY A 335 27.04 -17.75 13.96
CA GLY A 335 26.28 -16.51 14.13
C GLY A 335 25.47 -16.11 12.91
N ALA A 336 25.13 -14.83 12.82
CA ALA A 336 24.33 -14.26 11.75
C ALA A 336 25.04 -13.06 11.11
N HIS A 337 24.93 -12.94 9.80
CA HIS A 337 25.41 -11.77 9.07
C HIS A 337 24.46 -11.37 7.95
N VAL A 338 24.58 -10.12 7.53
CA VAL A 338 23.88 -9.53 6.39
C VAL A 338 24.90 -9.00 5.38
N TRP A 339 24.46 -8.72 4.19
CA TRP A 339 25.26 -8.07 3.17
C TRP A 339 24.89 -6.59 3.09
N VAL A 340 25.91 -5.72 3.20
CA VAL A 340 25.76 -4.26 3.13
C VAL A 340 26.43 -3.77 1.85
N GLU A 341 25.73 -3.01 1.04
CA GLU A 341 26.27 -2.31 -0.13
C GLU A 341 26.98 -1.03 0.33
N THR A 342 28.32 -1.05 0.34
CA THR A 342 29.15 0.08 0.77
C THR A 342 29.40 1.08 -0.37
N LYS A 343 29.41 0.62 -1.60
CA LYS A 343 29.48 1.39 -2.86
C LYS A 343 28.64 0.67 -3.91
N PRO A 344 28.19 1.34 -4.96
CA PRO A 344 27.43 0.67 -6.02
C PRO A 344 28.08 -0.60 -6.51
N GLY A 345 27.38 -1.74 -6.34
CA GLY A 345 27.88 -3.07 -6.71
C GLY A 345 28.96 -3.66 -5.80
N HIS A 346 29.32 -3.02 -4.70
CA HIS A 346 30.31 -3.52 -3.74
C HIS A 346 29.62 -3.91 -2.42
N PHE A 347 29.65 -5.21 -2.11
CA PHE A 347 28.94 -5.81 -0.99
C PHE A 347 29.91 -6.36 0.05
N GLU A 348 29.70 -5.97 1.30
CA GLU A 348 30.51 -6.45 2.44
C GLU A 348 29.63 -7.21 3.42
N PRO A 349 30.09 -8.36 3.94
CA PRO A 349 29.39 -9.07 4.99
C PRO A 349 29.54 -8.31 6.30
N ARG A 350 28.44 -8.07 7.00
CA ARG A 350 28.43 -7.43 8.32
C ARG A 350 27.73 -8.31 9.34
N ILE A 351 28.40 -8.58 10.44
CA ILE A 351 27.86 -9.40 11.51
C ILE A 351 26.77 -8.62 12.23
N VAL A 352 25.70 -9.33 12.55
CA VAL A 352 24.53 -8.76 13.24
C VAL A 352 24.12 -9.69 14.38
N GLU A 353 23.63 -9.09 15.44
CA GLU A 353 22.91 -9.81 16.48
C GLU A 353 21.43 -9.78 16.19
N THR A 354 20.80 -10.94 16.23
CA THR A 354 19.38 -11.08 15.94
C THR A 354 18.58 -11.24 17.21
N GLY A 355 17.43 -10.55 17.27
CA GLY A 355 16.43 -10.70 18.31
C GLY A 355 15.37 -11.76 17.95
N LEU A 356 14.17 -11.55 18.45
CA LEU A 356 13.03 -12.43 18.19
C LEU A 356 12.61 -12.37 16.71
N GLU A 357 12.24 -13.53 16.19
CA GLU A 357 11.63 -13.68 14.88
C GLU A 357 10.12 -13.43 15.00
N GLY A 358 9.63 -12.43 14.30
CA GLY A 358 8.21 -12.05 14.26
C GLY A 358 7.59 -12.32 12.90
N THR A 359 6.31 -12.04 12.77
CA THR A 359 5.55 -12.19 11.51
C THR A 359 6.06 -11.25 10.40
N GLU A 360 6.76 -10.18 10.73
CA GLU A 360 7.25 -9.16 9.79
C GLU A 360 8.75 -9.30 9.48
N GLY A 361 9.41 -10.29 10.07
CA GLY A 361 10.84 -10.51 9.89
C GLY A 361 11.59 -10.75 11.19
N ILE A 362 12.90 -10.69 11.09
CA ILE A 362 13.83 -10.94 12.19
C ILE A 362 14.34 -9.60 12.70
N ALA A 363 14.14 -9.34 14.00
CA ALA A 363 14.67 -8.14 14.61
C ALA A 363 16.21 -8.21 14.67
N VAL A 364 16.88 -7.11 14.31
CA VAL A 364 18.33 -6.94 14.43
C VAL A 364 18.58 -5.96 15.57
N SER A 365 19.25 -6.44 16.62
CA SER A 365 19.53 -5.66 17.83
C SER A 365 20.82 -4.85 17.73
N SER A 366 21.81 -5.32 16.98
CA SER A 366 23.09 -4.62 16.78
C SER A 366 23.74 -4.99 15.44
N GLY A 367 24.73 -4.20 15.00
CA GLY A 367 25.55 -4.45 13.81
C GLY A 367 25.15 -3.62 12.58
N LEU A 368 24.03 -2.88 12.59
CA LEU A 368 23.60 -2.00 11.51
C LEU A 368 23.44 -0.55 11.98
N GLN A 369 23.64 0.39 11.08
CA GLN A 369 23.47 1.82 11.32
C GLN A 369 22.41 2.42 10.37
N PRO A 370 21.70 3.47 10.78
CA PRO A 370 20.86 4.24 9.88
C PRO A 370 21.65 4.72 8.65
N GLY A 371 21.12 4.52 7.46
CA GLY A 371 21.79 4.81 6.19
C GLY A 371 22.50 3.62 5.54
N ASP A 372 22.69 2.50 6.24
CA ASP A 372 23.22 1.27 5.63
C ASP A 372 22.26 0.73 4.56
N LYS A 373 22.80 0.37 3.40
CA LYS A 373 22.05 -0.34 2.34
C LYS A 373 22.21 -1.84 2.52
N VAL A 374 21.19 -2.50 3.01
CA VAL A 374 21.19 -3.94 3.29
C VAL A 374 20.52 -4.72 2.16
N VAL A 375 21.14 -5.82 1.76
CA VAL A 375 20.59 -6.75 0.76
C VAL A 375 19.43 -7.53 1.39
N ILE A 376 18.23 -7.42 0.80
CA ILE A 376 17.02 -8.10 1.25
C ILE A 376 16.62 -9.28 0.34
N SER A 377 17.24 -9.42 -0.83
CA SER A 377 17.05 -10.53 -1.75
C SER A 377 18.38 -10.85 -2.42
N GLY A 378 18.65 -12.14 -2.70
CA GLY A 378 19.91 -12.59 -3.30
C GLY A 378 21.08 -12.72 -2.31
N ALA A 379 20.88 -12.54 -1.01
CA ALA A 379 21.94 -12.61 0.00
C ALA A 379 22.68 -13.96 0.02
N TYR A 380 21.97 -15.07 -0.17
CA TYR A 380 22.58 -16.39 -0.22
C TYR A 380 23.48 -16.59 -1.45
N LEU A 381 23.13 -16.01 -2.58
CA LEU A 381 23.98 -16.03 -3.78
C LEU A 381 25.26 -15.23 -3.55
N LEU A 382 25.17 -14.06 -2.90
CA LEU A 382 26.36 -13.31 -2.49
C LEU A 382 27.25 -14.11 -1.55
N TYR A 383 26.66 -14.82 -0.60
CA TYR A 383 27.39 -15.70 0.31
C TYR A 383 28.11 -16.82 -0.43
N SER A 384 27.45 -17.49 -1.34
CA SER A 384 28.04 -18.55 -2.16
C SER A 384 29.20 -18.04 -3.02
N GLU A 385 29.00 -16.91 -3.70
CA GLU A 385 30.02 -16.27 -4.53
C GLU A 385 31.23 -15.80 -3.69
N TYR A 386 30.96 -15.30 -2.48
CA TYR A 386 32.02 -14.90 -1.55
C TYR A 386 32.86 -16.10 -1.12
N LEU A 387 32.24 -17.23 -0.79
CA LEU A 387 32.94 -18.46 -0.45
C LEU A 387 33.80 -18.96 -1.63
N LEU A 388 33.28 -18.91 -2.85
CA LEU A 388 34.01 -19.30 -4.06
C LEU A 388 35.22 -18.39 -4.30
N LYS A 389 35.08 -17.07 -4.17
CA LYS A 389 36.17 -16.11 -4.44
C LYS A 389 37.17 -15.97 -3.31
N LYS A 390 36.72 -16.04 -2.05
CA LYS A 390 37.58 -15.81 -0.90
C LYS A 390 38.05 -17.05 -0.19
N GLY A 391 37.39 -18.20 -0.38
CA GLY A 391 37.75 -19.47 0.28
C GLY A 391 37.60 -19.44 1.79
N LYS A 392 36.87 -18.47 2.32
CA LYS A 392 36.71 -18.26 3.77
C LYS A 392 35.25 -17.88 4.06
N ASP A 393 34.73 -18.41 5.18
CA ASP A 393 33.46 -17.97 5.73
C ASP A 393 33.59 -16.53 6.23
N PRO A 394 32.67 -15.61 5.93
CA PRO A 394 32.65 -14.25 6.45
C PRO A 394 32.77 -14.18 7.97
N MET A 395 32.20 -15.18 8.66
CA MET A 395 32.21 -15.29 10.14
C MET A 395 33.51 -15.83 10.70
N ALA A 396 34.46 -16.33 9.89
CA ALA A 396 35.70 -16.93 10.37
C ALA A 396 36.69 -15.91 10.97
N ALA A 397 36.49 -14.61 10.72
CA ALA A 397 37.38 -13.55 11.20
C ALA A 397 37.12 -13.13 12.65
N VAL A 398 35.98 -13.48 13.23
CA VAL A 398 35.53 -12.97 14.55
C VAL A 398 36.09 -13.74 15.74
N HIS A 399 36.56 -14.96 15.56
CA HIS A 399 37.10 -15.79 16.65
C HIS A 399 38.60 -15.62 16.88
N LYS A 400 39.23 -14.52 16.43
CA LYS A 400 40.67 -14.23 16.65
C LYS A 400 40.91 -12.96 17.46
N SER A 401 39.95 -12.49 18.24
CA SER A 401 40.20 -11.41 19.20
C SER A 401 39.78 -11.82 20.62
#